data_f7d3863a451c020e1ae88e502174d34a
#
_entry.id   f7d3863a451c020e1ae88e502174d34a
#
_cell.length_a   1.000
_cell.length_b   1.000
_cell.length_c   1.000
_cell.angle_alpha   90.00
_cell.angle_beta   90.00
_cell.angle_gamma   90.00
#
_symmetry.space_group_name_H-M   'P 1'
#
loop_
_entity.id
_entity.type
_entity.pdbx_description
1 polymer ?
#
loop_
_entity_poly.entity_id
_entity_poly.type
_entity_poly.pdbx_seq_one_letter_code
_entity_poly.pdbx_strand_id
1 'polypeptide(L)'
;MTTVKVKFRPSTVADRPGSIIIIVTNHRVVRQITTGYKVFPCEWDEKQSRLVSTVENGRMAAIQSITQRLCWDVERLHGIIERLDSRQRGYSTDDVVSEFQRTGKENTFFIFMENVIVRLSQLGHTGTANNYRAALGSFKRFRAHEDIPIGAIDHVIMEDYQAYLNAAGLAPNSTSFYMRILRAVYNRAVEQEPAIDRKPFRTVFTGTEKTRKRAISIGDIRRIKDLDLSRRPNLEFARDVFLFLFLCRGMSFIDAAFLRKSDIQNGVLTYRRHKTGQQLQVKIIRQIEELTGRYPTDGLPYLLPIITVPGKDERKQYESALRRVNKSLKTIAEMAELPVTLTTYV
;
A
#
# COMPACT_ATOMS: atom_id res chain seq x y z
N MET A 1 -38.28 -14.22 -17.37
CA MET A 1 -37.71 -13.68 -16.14
C MET A 1 -36.58 -14.60 -15.68
N THR A 2 -35.40 -14.04 -15.45
CA THR A 2 -34.23 -14.80 -14.98
C THR A 2 -34.31 -15.00 -13.47
N THR A 3 -34.05 -16.21 -13.00
CA THR A 3 -34.10 -16.54 -11.56
C THR A 3 -32.77 -17.08 -11.10
N VAL A 4 -32.39 -16.73 -9.84
CA VAL A 4 -31.17 -17.19 -9.16
C VAL A 4 -31.60 -18.00 -7.93
N LYS A 5 -31.08 -19.22 -7.76
CA LYS A 5 -31.33 -20.06 -6.59
C LYS A 5 -30.05 -20.65 -6.06
N VAL A 6 -29.84 -20.61 -4.74
CA VAL A 6 -28.74 -21.28 -4.06
C VAL A 6 -29.19 -22.69 -3.69
N LYS A 7 -28.27 -23.66 -3.89
CA LYS A 7 -28.48 -25.06 -3.47
C LYS A 7 -27.27 -25.67 -2.86
N PHE A 8 -27.46 -26.58 -1.96
CA PHE A 8 -26.42 -27.44 -1.42
C PHE A 8 -26.36 -28.75 -2.24
N ARG A 9 -25.15 -29.13 -2.62
CA ARG A 9 -24.85 -30.43 -3.23
C ARG A 9 -24.03 -31.25 -2.27
N PRO A 10 -24.58 -32.31 -1.65
CA PRO A 10 -23.86 -33.15 -0.71
C PRO A 10 -22.66 -33.85 -1.38
N SER A 11 -21.68 -34.20 -0.59
CA SER A 11 -20.57 -35.05 -1.01
C SER A 11 -21.06 -36.49 -1.22
N THR A 12 -20.51 -37.17 -2.21
CA THR A 12 -20.74 -38.63 -2.40
C THR A 12 -19.99 -39.49 -1.40
N VAL A 13 -19.04 -38.89 -0.68
CA VAL A 13 -18.25 -39.58 0.38
C VAL A 13 -18.81 -39.14 1.72
N ALA A 14 -19.09 -40.11 2.58
CA ALA A 14 -19.60 -39.87 3.94
C ALA A 14 -18.61 -38.99 4.73
N ASP A 15 -19.14 -38.14 5.61
CA ASP A 15 -18.40 -37.23 6.50
C ASP A 15 -17.52 -36.18 5.80
N ARG A 16 -17.69 -35.99 4.50
CA ARG A 16 -17.01 -34.88 3.77
C ARG A 16 -17.96 -33.73 3.47
N PRO A 17 -17.44 -32.49 3.52
CA PRO A 17 -18.27 -31.33 3.19
C PRO A 17 -18.71 -31.36 1.73
N GLY A 18 -19.97 -31.05 1.49
CA GLY A 18 -20.55 -30.82 0.18
C GLY A 18 -20.18 -29.45 -0.39
N SER A 19 -20.83 -29.07 -1.48
CA SER A 19 -20.55 -27.80 -2.17
C SER A 19 -21.83 -26.96 -2.27
N ILE A 20 -21.70 -25.66 -2.06
CA ILE A 20 -22.73 -24.70 -2.41
C ILE A 20 -22.63 -24.40 -3.91
N ILE A 21 -23.76 -24.44 -4.59
CA ILE A 21 -23.90 -24.13 -6.00
C ILE A 21 -24.98 -23.06 -6.19
N ILE A 22 -24.80 -22.22 -7.20
CA ILE A 22 -25.81 -21.24 -7.61
C ILE A 22 -26.40 -21.69 -8.94
N ILE A 23 -27.71 -21.74 -9.02
CA ILE A 23 -28.45 -22.10 -10.23
C ILE A 23 -29.06 -20.83 -10.82
N VAL A 24 -28.73 -20.55 -12.07
CA VAL A 24 -29.31 -19.47 -12.87
C VAL A 24 -30.22 -20.10 -13.90
N THR A 25 -31.47 -19.62 -13.98
CA THR A 25 -32.45 -20.11 -14.94
C THR A 25 -33.03 -18.94 -15.73
N ASN A 26 -32.96 -19.01 -17.06
CA ASN A 26 -33.58 -18.05 -17.97
C ASN A 26 -34.24 -18.80 -19.13
N HIS A 27 -35.47 -18.49 -19.46
CA HIS A 27 -36.25 -19.14 -20.54
C HIS A 27 -36.16 -20.68 -20.52
N ARG A 28 -36.31 -21.31 -19.36
CA ARG A 28 -36.20 -22.76 -19.11
C ARG A 28 -34.77 -23.34 -19.30
N VAL A 29 -33.79 -22.54 -19.68
CA VAL A 29 -32.39 -22.96 -19.73
C VAL A 29 -31.77 -22.79 -18.36
N VAL A 30 -31.18 -23.85 -17.84
CA VAL A 30 -30.58 -23.89 -16.50
C VAL A 30 -29.05 -23.96 -16.63
N ARG A 31 -28.33 -23.13 -15.88
CA ARG A 31 -26.88 -23.22 -15.72
C ARG A 31 -26.51 -23.23 -14.26
N GLN A 32 -25.47 -24.00 -13.96
CA GLN A 32 -24.92 -24.13 -12.61
C GLN A 32 -23.59 -23.38 -12.50
N ILE A 33 -23.45 -22.57 -11.46
CA ILE A 33 -22.21 -21.94 -11.06
C ILE A 33 -21.69 -22.66 -9.82
N THR A 34 -20.47 -23.17 -9.87
CA THR A 34 -19.79 -23.77 -8.73
C THR A 34 -19.07 -22.67 -7.95
N THR A 35 -19.44 -22.47 -6.67
CA THR A 35 -18.89 -21.40 -5.84
C THR A 35 -17.55 -21.74 -5.20
N GLY A 36 -17.24 -23.04 -5.09
CA GLY A 36 -16.07 -23.52 -4.33
C GLY A 36 -16.31 -23.57 -2.82
N TYR A 37 -17.41 -23.05 -2.30
CA TYR A 37 -17.73 -23.05 -0.87
C TYR A 37 -18.07 -24.45 -0.39
N LYS A 38 -17.36 -24.91 0.65
CA LYS A 38 -17.51 -26.24 1.24
C LYS A 38 -18.16 -26.17 2.60
N VAL A 39 -19.29 -26.85 2.76
CA VAL A 39 -20.08 -26.87 4.00
C VAL A 39 -20.54 -28.30 4.31
N PHE A 40 -20.73 -28.62 5.59
CA PHE A 40 -21.28 -29.89 5.99
C PHE A 40 -22.81 -29.88 5.89
N PRO A 41 -23.48 -31.04 5.77
CA PRO A 41 -24.94 -31.12 5.70
C PRO A 41 -25.65 -30.43 6.88
N CYS A 42 -25.10 -30.51 8.09
CA CYS A 42 -25.64 -29.86 9.29
C CYS A 42 -25.54 -28.32 9.27
N GLU A 43 -24.70 -27.76 8.40
CA GLU A 43 -24.50 -26.33 8.22
C GLU A 43 -25.43 -25.71 7.14
N TRP A 44 -26.35 -26.51 6.57
CA TRP A 44 -27.27 -26.09 5.52
C TRP A 44 -28.74 -26.34 5.92
N ASP A 45 -29.55 -25.28 5.85
CA ASP A 45 -31.01 -25.35 6.00
C ASP A 45 -31.66 -25.44 4.60
N GLU A 46 -32.15 -26.61 4.25
CA GLU A 46 -32.71 -26.84 2.93
C GLU A 46 -34.09 -26.13 2.74
N LYS A 47 -34.88 -25.98 3.82
CA LYS A 47 -36.17 -25.29 3.77
C LYS A 47 -36.02 -23.80 3.49
N GLN A 48 -35.01 -23.17 4.09
CA GLN A 48 -34.78 -21.75 3.95
C GLN A 48 -33.67 -21.43 2.93
N SER A 49 -33.04 -22.46 2.33
CA SER A 49 -31.90 -22.32 1.37
C SER A 49 -30.81 -21.39 1.90
N ARG A 50 -30.45 -21.53 3.17
CA ARG A 50 -29.44 -20.69 3.83
C ARG A 50 -28.45 -21.52 4.67
N LEU A 51 -27.31 -20.91 4.91
CA LEU A 51 -26.33 -21.46 5.84
C LEU A 51 -26.74 -21.19 7.29
N VAL A 52 -26.51 -22.19 8.15
CA VAL A 52 -26.76 -22.12 9.59
C VAL A 52 -25.47 -22.44 10.34
N SER A 53 -25.14 -21.63 11.33
CA SER A 53 -23.99 -21.90 12.20
C SER A 53 -24.43 -22.79 13.35
N THR A 54 -23.84 -23.98 13.45
CA THR A 54 -23.97 -24.85 14.62
C THR A 54 -22.83 -24.57 15.59
N VAL A 55 -23.16 -24.34 16.85
CA VAL A 55 -22.21 -23.98 17.92
C VAL A 55 -21.19 -25.09 18.19
N GLU A 56 -21.55 -26.34 17.87
CA GLU A 56 -20.77 -27.52 18.23
C GLU A 56 -19.47 -27.73 17.45
N ASN A 57 -19.31 -27.12 16.27
CA ASN A 57 -18.20 -27.49 15.36
C ASN A 57 -17.04 -26.50 15.30
N GLY A 58 -17.01 -25.44 16.11
CA GLY A 58 -15.92 -24.45 16.09
C GLY A 58 -15.73 -23.69 14.76
N ARG A 59 -16.65 -23.89 13.79
CA ARG A 59 -16.57 -23.32 12.42
C ARG A 59 -17.43 -22.07 12.21
N MET A 60 -17.93 -21.47 13.27
CA MET A 60 -18.84 -20.31 13.20
C MET A 60 -18.27 -19.18 12.33
N ALA A 61 -17.02 -18.81 12.52
CA ALA A 61 -16.36 -17.75 11.73
C ALA A 61 -16.24 -18.14 10.24
N ALA A 62 -15.95 -19.41 9.93
CA ALA A 62 -15.87 -19.90 8.56
C ALA A 62 -17.25 -19.85 7.87
N ILE A 63 -18.32 -20.28 8.57
CA ILE A 63 -19.68 -20.24 8.04
C ILE A 63 -20.16 -18.80 7.84
N GLN A 64 -19.86 -17.88 8.76
CA GLN A 64 -20.16 -16.46 8.58
C GLN A 64 -19.45 -15.88 7.35
N SER A 65 -18.15 -16.20 7.17
CA SER A 65 -17.39 -15.78 5.98
C SER A 65 -17.99 -16.32 4.68
N ILE A 66 -18.38 -17.62 4.66
CA ILE A 66 -19.03 -18.22 3.50
C ILE A 66 -20.38 -17.55 3.23
N THR A 67 -21.17 -17.29 4.27
CA THR A 67 -22.48 -16.61 4.15
C THR A 67 -22.32 -15.24 3.51
N GLN A 68 -21.38 -14.43 3.98
CA GLN A 68 -21.13 -13.11 3.43
C GLN A 68 -20.72 -13.16 1.94
N ARG A 69 -19.80 -14.07 1.60
CA ARG A 69 -19.37 -14.28 0.20
C ARG A 69 -20.53 -14.74 -0.70
N LEU A 70 -21.34 -15.64 -0.19
CA LEU A 70 -22.50 -16.17 -0.93
C LEU A 70 -23.55 -15.08 -1.18
N CYS A 71 -23.88 -14.28 -0.16
CA CYS A 71 -24.78 -13.13 -0.32
C CYS A 71 -24.26 -12.18 -1.40
N TRP A 72 -22.95 -11.86 -1.36
CA TRP A 72 -22.33 -11.01 -2.36
C TRP A 72 -22.39 -11.61 -3.77
N ASP A 73 -22.13 -12.91 -3.93
CA ASP A 73 -22.23 -13.58 -5.24
C ASP A 73 -23.66 -13.51 -5.81
N VAL A 74 -24.66 -13.68 -4.95
CA VAL A 74 -26.08 -13.58 -5.35
C VAL A 74 -26.45 -12.13 -5.71
N GLU A 75 -26.08 -11.15 -4.91
CA GLU A 75 -26.28 -9.71 -5.21
C GLU A 75 -25.63 -9.32 -6.53
N ARG A 76 -24.41 -9.78 -6.78
CA ARG A 76 -23.69 -9.54 -8.03
C ARG A 76 -24.39 -10.14 -9.24
N LEU A 77 -24.93 -11.38 -9.11
CA LEU A 77 -25.71 -12.00 -10.16
C LEU A 77 -26.99 -11.20 -10.47
N HIS A 78 -27.69 -10.72 -9.44
CA HIS A 78 -28.85 -9.86 -9.64
C HIS A 78 -28.48 -8.55 -10.36
N GLY A 79 -27.39 -7.89 -9.98
CA GLY A 79 -26.91 -6.69 -10.66
C GLY A 79 -26.48 -6.93 -12.12
N ILE A 80 -25.94 -8.10 -12.45
CA ILE A 80 -25.65 -8.50 -13.84
C ILE A 80 -26.96 -8.67 -14.62
N ILE A 81 -27.94 -9.36 -14.05
CA ILE A 81 -29.27 -9.61 -14.66
C ILE A 81 -29.96 -8.28 -14.93
N GLU A 82 -30.01 -7.36 -13.95
CA GLU A 82 -30.61 -6.02 -14.10
C GLU A 82 -29.95 -5.21 -15.23
N ARG A 83 -28.61 -5.26 -15.33
CA ARG A 83 -27.88 -4.61 -16.42
C ARG A 83 -28.18 -5.22 -17.79
N LEU A 84 -28.32 -6.54 -17.87
CA LEU A 84 -28.65 -7.21 -19.12
C LEU A 84 -30.12 -6.95 -19.53
N ASP A 85 -31.03 -6.94 -18.56
CA ASP A 85 -32.44 -6.58 -18.78
C ASP A 85 -32.58 -5.12 -19.29
N SER A 86 -31.78 -4.18 -18.74
CA SER A 86 -31.85 -2.76 -19.16
C SER A 86 -31.30 -2.50 -20.57
N ARG A 87 -30.53 -3.40 -21.15
CA ARG A 87 -29.95 -3.25 -22.50
C ARG A 87 -30.95 -3.53 -23.62
N GLN A 88 -32.18 -3.94 -23.31
CA GLN A 88 -33.26 -4.28 -24.28
C GLN A 88 -32.86 -5.28 -25.39
N ARG A 89 -31.72 -5.94 -25.24
CA ARG A 89 -31.28 -7.05 -26.09
C ARG A 89 -31.54 -8.35 -25.34
N GLY A 90 -32.16 -9.31 -25.99
CA GLY A 90 -32.32 -10.64 -25.42
C GLY A 90 -30.92 -11.20 -25.02
N TYR A 91 -30.85 -11.84 -23.87
CA TYR A 91 -29.64 -12.49 -23.37
C TYR A 91 -29.91 -13.93 -22.96
N SER A 92 -28.92 -14.77 -23.03
CA SER A 92 -28.95 -16.18 -22.63
C SER A 92 -28.47 -16.35 -21.17
N THR A 93 -28.74 -17.53 -20.61
CA THR A 93 -28.19 -17.92 -19.31
C THR A 93 -26.66 -17.99 -19.35
N ASP A 94 -26.08 -18.34 -20.51
CA ASP A 94 -24.62 -18.40 -20.71
C ASP A 94 -23.99 -17.02 -20.67
N ASP A 95 -24.68 -15.98 -21.16
CA ASP A 95 -24.22 -14.59 -21.06
C ASP A 95 -24.12 -14.14 -19.60
N VAL A 96 -25.12 -14.48 -18.77
CA VAL A 96 -25.11 -14.20 -17.32
C VAL A 96 -23.92 -14.90 -16.64
N VAL A 97 -23.74 -16.20 -16.92
CA VAL A 97 -22.65 -16.99 -16.32
C VAL A 97 -21.28 -16.48 -16.77
N SER A 98 -21.12 -16.17 -18.06
CA SER A 98 -19.87 -15.65 -18.62
C SER A 98 -19.51 -14.29 -18.01
N GLU A 99 -20.47 -13.38 -17.90
CA GLU A 99 -20.28 -12.07 -17.28
C GLU A 99 -19.96 -12.21 -15.78
N PHE A 100 -20.63 -13.13 -15.08
CA PHE A 100 -20.35 -13.43 -13.68
C PHE A 100 -18.93 -13.99 -13.49
N GLN A 101 -18.48 -14.90 -14.35
CA GLN A 101 -17.12 -15.46 -14.27
C GLN A 101 -16.05 -14.43 -14.63
N ARG A 102 -16.31 -13.60 -15.65
CA ARG A 102 -15.42 -12.53 -16.08
C ARG A 102 -15.21 -11.50 -14.97
N THR A 103 -16.32 -10.95 -14.45
CA THR A 103 -16.28 -9.94 -13.38
C THR A 103 -15.79 -10.53 -12.05
N GLY A 104 -15.99 -11.83 -11.79
CA GLY A 104 -15.51 -12.48 -10.56
C GLY A 104 -14.01 -12.61 -10.46
N LYS A 105 -13.30 -12.75 -11.58
CA LYS A 105 -11.83 -12.80 -11.62
C LYS A 105 -11.19 -11.41 -11.57
N GLU A 106 -11.89 -10.39 -12.09
CA GLU A 106 -11.37 -9.02 -12.19
C GLU A 106 -11.66 -8.16 -10.95
N ASN A 107 -12.68 -8.50 -10.14
CA ASN A 107 -13.21 -7.68 -9.06
C ASN A 107 -12.79 -8.15 -7.66
N THR A 108 -11.65 -8.84 -7.53
CA THR A 108 -11.06 -9.10 -6.22
C THR A 108 -10.08 -7.99 -5.84
N PHE A 109 -10.00 -7.71 -4.55
CA PHE A 109 -9.29 -6.55 -4.04
C PHE A 109 -7.78 -6.60 -4.30
N PHE A 110 -7.17 -7.79 -4.18
CA PHE A 110 -5.73 -7.92 -4.40
C PHE A 110 -5.38 -7.67 -5.87
N ILE A 111 -6.11 -8.29 -6.80
CA ILE A 111 -5.90 -8.11 -8.24
C ILE A 111 -6.13 -6.65 -8.64
N PHE A 112 -7.21 -6.03 -8.14
CA PHE A 112 -7.49 -4.62 -8.41
C PHE A 112 -6.35 -3.72 -7.91
N MET A 113 -5.88 -3.95 -6.68
CA MET A 113 -4.77 -3.17 -6.10
C MET A 113 -3.45 -3.40 -6.84
N GLU A 114 -3.16 -4.61 -7.32
CA GLU A 114 -2.00 -4.92 -8.16
C GLU A 114 -2.04 -4.13 -9.47
N ASN A 115 -3.19 -4.05 -10.13
CA ASN A 115 -3.36 -3.25 -11.33
C ASN A 115 -3.12 -1.75 -11.07
N VAL A 116 -3.60 -1.22 -9.94
CA VAL A 116 -3.32 0.16 -9.51
C VAL A 116 -1.82 0.37 -9.30
N ILE A 117 -1.12 -0.58 -8.68
CA ILE A 117 0.34 -0.52 -8.45
C ILE A 117 1.11 -0.51 -9.77
N VAL A 118 0.73 -1.37 -10.72
CA VAL A 118 1.35 -1.42 -12.06
C VAL A 118 1.19 -0.06 -12.75
N ARG A 119 -0.02 0.50 -12.77
CA ARG A 119 -0.28 1.79 -13.38
C ARG A 119 0.50 2.93 -12.72
N LEU A 120 0.57 2.97 -11.38
CA LEU A 120 1.39 3.96 -10.67
C LEU A 120 2.87 3.85 -11.06
N SER A 121 3.39 2.62 -11.23
CA SER A 121 4.77 2.40 -11.66
C SER A 121 5.01 2.88 -13.10
N GLN A 122 4.08 2.62 -14.01
CA GLN A 122 4.13 3.09 -15.41
C GLN A 122 4.10 4.62 -15.51
N LEU A 123 3.36 5.28 -14.62
CA LEU A 123 3.31 6.75 -14.53
C LEU A 123 4.52 7.37 -13.81
N GLY A 124 5.53 6.59 -13.44
CA GLY A 124 6.73 7.09 -12.76
C GLY A 124 6.55 7.34 -11.26
N HIS A 125 5.37 7.08 -10.68
CA HIS A 125 5.09 7.26 -9.25
C HIS A 125 5.64 6.10 -8.40
N THR A 126 6.92 5.78 -8.58
CA THR A 126 7.57 4.60 -7.97
C THR A 126 7.49 4.58 -6.44
N GLY A 127 7.66 5.73 -5.79
CA GLY A 127 7.54 5.84 -4.32
C GLY A 127 6.14 5.48 -3.83
N THR A 128 5.11 5.98 -4.51
CA THR A 128 3.71 5.66 -4.20
C THR A 128 3.41 4.18 -4.48
N ALA A 129 3.87 3.65 -5.61
CA ALA A 129 3.71 2.24 -5.94
C ALA A 129 4.34 1.31 -4.89
N ASN A 130 5.53 1.66 -4.35
CA ASN A 130 6.18 0.90 -3.27
C ASN A 130 5.36 0.93 -1.97
N ASN A 131 4.78 2.07 -1.62
CA ASN A 131 3.90 2.20 -0.47
C ASN A 131 2.64 1.33 -0.60
N TYR A 132 2.05 1.30 -1.80
CA TYR A 132 0.90 0.45 -2.09
C TYR A 132 1.27 -1.05 -2.04
N ARG A 133 2.45 -1.45 -2.55
CA ARG A 133 2.96 -2.83 -2.40
C ARG A 133 3.12 -3.24 -0.94
N ALA A 134 3.66 -2.34 -0.11
CA ALA A 134 3.83 -2.61 1.31
C ALA A 134 2.47 -2.80 2.01
N ALA A 135 1.47 -1.96 1.71
CA ALA A 135 0.12 -2.07 2.26
C ALA A 135 -0.57 -3.36 1.79
N LEU A 136 -0.47 -3.68 0.48
CA LEU A 136 -1.02 -4.92 -0.07
C LEU A 136 -0.36 -6.15 0.57
N GLY A 137 0.96 -6.16 0.70
CA GLY A 137 1.69 -7.26 1.33
C GLY A 137 1.28 -7.46 2.80
N SER A 138 1.02 -6.38 3.53
CA SER A 138 0.50 -6.45 4.90
C SER A 138 -0.92 -7.02 4.94
N PHE A 139 -1.79 -6.54 4.07
CA PHE A 139 -3.18 -7.01 4.01
C PHE A 139 -3.29 -8.47 3.53
N LYS A 140 -2.44 -8.89 2.56
CA LYS A 140 -2.32 -10.30 2.15
C LYS A 140 -1.93 -11.20 3.32
N ARG A 141 -0.97 -10.82 4.16
CA ARG A 141 -0.59 -11.61 5.34
C ARG A 141 -1.74 -11.74 6.35
N PHE A 142 -2.44 -10.63 6.63
CA PHE A 142 -3.63 -10.65 7.48
C PHE A 142 -4.69 -11.61 6.96
N ARG A 143 -4.91 -11.66 5.65
CA ARG A 143 -5.88 -12.53 4.99
C ARG A 143 -5.36 -13.95 4.68
N ALA A 144 -4.20 -14.36 5.22
CA ALA A 144 -3.56 -15.64 4.90
C ALA A 144 -3.42 -15.87 3.38
N HIS A 145 -3.18 -14.81 2.61
CA HIS A 145 -3.09 -14.78 1.14
C HIS A 145 -4.39 -15.15 0.40
N GLU A 146 -5.51 -15.24 1.07
CA GLU A 146 -6.82 -15.38 0.44
C GLU A 146 -7.35 -14.03 -0.04
N ASP A 147 -7.55 -13.90 -1.35
CA ASP A 147 -8.12 -12.69 -1.93
C ASP A 147 -9.60 -12.54 -1.55
N ILE A 148 -10.10 -11.32 -1.61
CA ILE A 148 -11.45 -10.99 -1.17
C ILE A 148 -12.16 -10.18 -2.27
N PRO A 149 -13.42 -10.49 -2.60
CA PRO A 149 -14.23 -9.63 -3.45
C PRO A 149 -14.35 -8.22 -2.85
N ILE A 150 -14.24 -7.19 -3.67
CA ILE A 150 -14.26 -5.79 -3.20
C ILE A 150 -15.53 -5.49 -2.39
N GLY A 151 -16.69 -5.97 -2.86
CA GLY A 151 -17.97 -5.77 -2.17
C GLY A 151 -18.15 -6.59 -0.89
N ALA A 152 -17.24 -7.52 -0.58
CA ALA A 152 -17.24 -8.24 0.69
C ALA A 152 -16.39 -7.55 1.76
N ILE A 153 -15.71 -6.45 1.42
CA ILE A 153 -14.96 -5.64 2.39
C ILE A 153 -15.94 -4.76 3.16
N ASP A 154 -16.10 -5.05 4.44
CA ASP A 154 -16.95 -4.31 5.37
C ASP A 154 -16.13 -3.71 6.53
N HIS A 155 -16.82 -3.04 7.45
CA HIS A 155 -16.20 -2.41 8.61
C HIS A 155 -15.58 -3.44 9.56
N VAL A 156 -16.15 -4.64 9.71
CA VAL A 156 -15.65 -5.70 10.60
C VAL A 156 -14.26 -6.15 10.14
N ILE A 157 -14.10 -6.42 8.85
CA ILE A 157 -12.80 -6.82 8.28
C ILE A 157 -11.75 -5.71 8.47
N MET A 158 -12.13 -4.44 8.38
CA MET A 158 -11.20 -3.34 8.58
C MET A 158 -10.84 -3.13 10.05
N GLU A 159 -11.78 -3.34 10.97
CA GLU A 159 -11.53 -3.33 12.41
C GLU A 159 -10.60 -4.47 12.82
N ASP A 160 -10.84 -5.69 12.33
CA ASP A 160 -9.98 -6.85 12.55
C ASP A 160 -8.57 -6.63 12.01
N TYR A 161 -8.46 -6.02 10.82
CA TYR A 161 -7.15 -5.66 10.26
C TYR A 161 -6.45 -4.58 11.10
N GLN A 162 -7.16 -3.59 11.61
CA GLN A 162 -6.60 -2.60 12.54
C GLN A 162 -6.08 -3.27 13.82
N ALA A 163 -6.85 -4.18 14.40
CA ALA A 163 -6.46 -4.95 15.58
C ALA A 163 -5.20 -5.80 15.29
N TYR A 164 -5.14 -6.47 14.13
CA TYR A 164 -3.96 -7.21 13.68
C TYR A 164 -2.70 -6.32 13.59
N LEU A 165 -2.81 -5.12 13.02
CA LEU A 165 -1.69 -4.19 12.90
C LEU A 165 -1.23 -3.68 14.28
N ASN A 166 -2.17 -3.40 15.17
CA ASN A 166 -1.90 -2.95 16.54
C ASN A 166 -1.22 -4.07 17.35
N ALA A 167 -1.71 -5.32 17.23
CA ALA A 167 -1.09 -6.48 17.86
C ALA A 167 0.34 -6.76 17.36
N ALA A 168 0.64 -6.41 16.10
CA ALA A 168 1.98 -6.44 15.54
C ALA A 168 2.87 -5.27 16.01
N GLY A 169 2.40 -4.40 16.91
CA GLY A 169 3.16 -3.29 17.51
C GLY A 169 3.36 -2.08 16.58
N LEU A 170 2.54 -1.91 15.55
CA LEU A 170 2.64 -0.75 14.67
C LEU A 170 2.16 0.51 15.41
N ALA A 171 2.91 1.61 15.21
CA ALA A 171 2.49 2.92 15.69
C ALA A 171 1.19 3.39 15.00
N PRO A 172 0.32 4.19 15.68
CA PRO A 172 -0.97 4.62 15.14
C PRO A 172 -0.90 5.27 13.76
N ASN A 173 0.12 6.11 13.51
CA ASN A 173 0.32 6.72 12.20
C ASN A 173 0.70 5.71 11.10
N SER A 174 1.36 4.61 11.45
CA SER A 174 1.68 3.52 10.52
C SER A 174 0.44 2.70 10.18
N THR A 175 -0.38 2.40 11.19
CA THR A 175 -1.69 1.76 11.00
C THR A 175 -2.60 2.61 10.11
N SER A 176 -2.73 3.90 10.45
CA SER A 176 -3.50 4.86 9.64
C SER A 176 -2.98 4.98 8.19
N PHE A 177 -1.66 4.90 7.99
CA PHE A 177 -1.07 4.95 6.66
C PHE A 177 -1.54 3.77 5.80
N TYR A 178 -1.54 2.54 6.32
CA TYR A 178 -2.08 1.38 5.61
C TYR A 178 -3.58 1.52 5.35
N MET A 179 -4.35 1.92 6.36
CA MET A 179 -5.80 2.15 6.21
C MET A 179 -6.13 3.17 5.11
N ARG A 180 -5.40 4.29 5.04
CA ARG A 180 -5.59 5.31 4.00
C ARG A 180 -5.30 4.79 2.60
N ILE A 181 -4.29 3.94 2.44
CA ILE A 181 -3.97 3.33 1.14
C ILE A 181 -5.09 2.38 0.72
N LEU A 182 -5.51 1.45 1.60
CA LEU A 182 -6.59 0.53 1.30
C LEU A 182 -7.89 1.27 0.99
N ARG A 183 -8.21 2.34 1.76
CA ARG A 183 -9.37 3.19 1.48
C ARG A 183 -9.29 3.85 0.10
N ALA A 184 -8.13 4.36 -0.29
CA ALA A 184 -7.96 4.98 -1.60
C ALA A 184 -8.14 3.98 -2.74
N VAL A 185 -7.71 2.72 -2.56
CA VAL A 185 -7.92 1.65 -3.54
C VAL A 185 -9.40 1.24 -3.59
N TYR A 186 -10.02 1.04 -2.42
CA TYR A 186 -11.43 0.69 -2.31
C TYR A 186 -12.33 1.74 -2.99
N ASN A 187 -12.12 3.03 -2.68
CA ASN A 187 -12.89 4.10 -3.28
C ASN A 187 -12.76 4.14 -4.82
N ARG A 188 -11.55 3.90 -5.35
CA ARG A 188 -11.37 3.79 -6.81
C ARG A 188 -12.13 2.62 -7.43
N ALA A 189 -12.26 1.52 -6.71
CA ALA A 189 -13.04 0.38 -7.16
C ALA A 189 -14.54 0.70 -7.14
N VAL A 190 -15.01 1.35 -6.08
CA VAL A 190 -16.40 1.82 -5.93
C VAL A 190 -16.77 2.85 -7.02
N GLU A 191 -15.86 3.75 -7.39
CA GLU A 191 -16.07 4.69 -8.50
C GLU A 191 -16.31 3.98 -9.85
N GLN A 192 -15.70 2.81 -10.05
CA GLN A 192 -15.91 2.01 -11.27
C GLN A 192 -17.20 1.17 -11.21
N GLU A 193 -17.62 0.77 -10.01
CA GLU A 193 -18.81 -0.06 -9.78
C GLU A 193 -19.54 0.43 -8.51
N PRO A 194 -20.41 1.47 -8.60
CA PRO A 194 -20.99 2.15 -7.43
C PRO A 194 -21.89 1.28 -6.53
N ALA A 195 -22.33 0.12 -6.99
CA ALA A 195 -23.34 -0.70 -6.32
C ALA A 195 -22.90 -1.28 -4.94
N ILE A 196 -21.66 -1.05 -4.48
CA ILE A 196 -21.06 -1.87 -3.42
C ILE A 196 -20.43 -1.06 -2.28
N ASP A 197 -20.74 0.23 -2.13
CA ASP A 197 -20.14 1.03 -1.05
C ASP A 197 -20.70 0.67 0.33
N ARG A 198 -20.00 -0.20 1.04
CA ARG A 198 -20.27 -0.58 2.44
C ARG A 198 -19.60 0.34 3.48
N LYS A 199 -18.93 1.41 3.04
CA LYS A 199 -18.22 2.37 3.90
C LYS A 199 -17.30 1.70 4.93
N PRO A 200 -16.44 0.76 4.53
CA PRO A 200 -15.69 -0.11 5.45
C PRO A 200 -14.69 0.64 6.34
N PHE A 201 -14.31 1.86 5.99
CA PHE A 201 -13.33 2.65 6.72
C PHE A 201 -13.93 3.68 7.69
N ARG A 202 -15.24 3.60 7.97
CA ARG A 202 -15.92 4.58 8.83
C ARG A 202 -15.48 4.50 10.30
N THR A 203 -15.20 3.30 10.78
CA THR A 203 -14.92 3.00 12.18
C THR A 203 -13.42 2.90 12.51
N VAL A 204 -12.57 2.81 11.49
CA VAL A 204 -11.11 2.67 11.69
C VAL A 204 -10.38 4.01 11.63
N PHE A 205 -9.25 4.10 12.32
CA PHE A 205 -8.45 5.31 12.34
C PHE A 205 -7.71 5.56 11.02
N THR A 206 -8.09 6.63 10.34
CA THR A 206 -7.46 7.09 9.09
C THR A 206 -6.89 8.51 9.21
N GLY A 207 -6.81 9.04 10.42
CA GLY A 207 -6.27 10.36 10.75
C GLY A 207 -4.74 10.38 10.84
N THR A 208 -4.23 11.45 11.43
CA THR A 208 -2.79 11.60 11.73
C THR A 208 -2.65 12.10 13.14
N GLU A 209 -1.97 11.33 13.99
CA GLU A 209 -1.59 11.79 15.31
C GLU A 209 -0.40 12.75 15.24
N LYS A 210 -0.40 13.74 16.12
CA LYS A 210 0.75 14.65 16.25
C LYS A 210 1.97 13.88 16.73
N THR A 211 3.05 13.92 15.96
CA THR A 211 4.32 13.34 16.34
C THR A 211 5.25 14.41 16.95
N ARG A 212 6.05 14.01 17.91
CA ARG A 212 7.08 14.90 18.47
C ARG A 212 8.12 15.22 17.39
N LYS A 213 8.31 16.51 17.09
CA LYS A 213 9.34 16.95 16.16
C LYS A 213 10.72 16.64 16.76
N ARG A 214 11.62 16.13 15.94
CA ARG A 214 13.01 15.80 16.32
C ARG A 214 13.95 16.96 15.99
N ALA A 215 13.50 18.20 16.16
CA ALA A 215 14.34 19.36 15.96
C ALA A 215 15.48 19.39 16.99
N ILE A 216 16.68 19.71 16.54
CA ILE A 216 17.85 19.89 17.38
C ILE A 216 18.24 21.38 17.44
N SER A 217 18.95 21.76 18.49
CA SER A 217 19.36 23.14 18.69
C SER A 217 20.54 23.51 17.80
N ILE A 218 20.78 24.81 17.63
CA ILE A 218 21.99 25.28 16.92
C ILE A 218 23.29 24.90 17.67
N GLY A 219 23.20 24.74 19.00
CA GLY A 219 24.31 24.22 19.82
C GLY A 219 24.62 22.76 19.46
N ASP A 220 23.60 21.94 19.21
CA ASP A 220 23.76 20.56 18.75
C ASP A 220 24.42 20.50 17.37
N ILE A 221 23.97 21.37 16.45
CA ILE A 221 24.61 21.49 15.11
C ILE A 221 26.10 21.83 15.24
N ARG A 222 26.48 22.73 16.16
CA ARG A 222 27.89 23.06 16.40
C ARG A 222 28.65 21.84 16.95
N ARG A 223 28.12 21.13 17.94
CA ARG A 223 28.72 19.89 18.46
C ARG A 223 28.95 18.87 17.37
N ILE A 224 27.98 18.66 16.46
CA ILE A 224 28.13 17.77 15.31
C ILE A 224 29.26 18.24 14.40
N LYS A 225 29.29 19.54 14.08
CA LYS A 225 30.30 20.13 13.19
C LYS A 225 31.70 19.97 13.73
N ASP A 226 31.89 20.18 15.04
CA ASP A 226 33.20 20.27 15.70
C ASP A 226 33.77 18.88 16.09
N LEU A 227 33.04 17.76 15.80
CA LEU A 227 33.59 16.42 16.01
C LEU A 227 34.81 16.15 15.14
N ASP A 228 35.88 15.66 15.75
CA ASP A 228 37.03 15.13 15.00
C ASP A 228 36.68 13.73 14.42
N LEU A 229 36.48 13.70 13.11
CA LEU A 229 36.15 12.49 12.34
C LEU A 229 37.24 12.17 11.30
N SER A 230 38.42 12.78 11.39
CA SER A 230 39.56 12.68 10.43
C SER A 230 39.95 11.22 10.15
N ARG A 231 39.85 10.33 11.15
CA ARG A 231 40.16 8.90 11.03
C ARG A 231 38.92 8.03 10.64
N ARG A 232 37.78 8.64 10.37
CA ARG A 232 36.53 7.96 10.09
C ARG A 232 35.80 8.54 8.86
N PRO A 233 36.30 8.33 7.64
CA PRO A 233 35.85 9.02 6.43
C PRO A 233 34.36 8.81 6.14
N ASN A 234 33.78 7.66 6.49
CA ASN A 234 32.36 7.42 6.32
C ASN A 234 31.47 8.26 7.26
N LEU A 235 31.96 8.50 8.50
CA LEU A 235 31.24 9.37 9.43
C LEU A 235 31.46 10.84 9.05
N GLU A 236 32.66 11.22 8.63
CA GLU A 236 32.93 12.55 8.13
C GLU A 236 32.03 12.92 6.94
N PHE A 237 31.92 12.04 5.93
CA PHE A 237 31.02 12.25 4.81
C PHE A 237 29.57 12.39 5.25
N ALA A 238 29.10 11.55 6.17
CA ALA A 238 27.71 11.60 6.66
C ALA A 238 27.43 12.91 7.44
N ARG A 239 28.40 13.38 8.27
CA ARG A 239 28.33 14.68 8.93
C ARG A 239 28.25 15.81 7.92
N ASP A 240 29.12 15.82 6.95
CA ASP A 240 29.23 16.89 5.98
C ASP A 240 27.98 16.95 5.05
N VAL A 241 27.46 15.80 4.68
CA VAL A 241 26.14 15.74 3.98
C VAL A 241 25.03 16.28 4.87
N PHE A 242 24.97 15.91 6.15
CA PHE A 242 23.96 16.44 7.08
C PHE A 242 24.05 17.97 7.20
N LEU A 243 25.26 18.52 7.36
CA LEU A 243 25.48 19.96 7.41
C LEU A 243 25.13 20.65 6.09
N PHE A 244 25.42 20.02 4.95
CA PHE A 244 25.00 20.52 3.64
C PHE A 244 23.48 20.63 3.54
N LEU A 245 22.74 19.57 3.93
CA LEU A 245 21.27 19.59 3.94
C LEU A 245 20.72 20.70 4.83
N PHE A 246 21.32 20.90 6.02
CA PHE A 246 20.96 21.96 6.95
C PHE A 246 21.21 23.36 6.36
N LEU A 247 22.39 23.61 5.82
CA LEU A 247 22.77 24.89 5.21
C LEU A 247 21.92 25.19 3.95
N CYS A 248 21.48 24.13 3.26
CA CYS A 248 20.53 24.23 2.14
C CYS A 248 19.06 24.31 2.61
N ARG A 249 18.80 24.85 3.82
CA ARG A 249 17.47 25.11 4.39
C ARG A 249 16.60 23.87 4.54
N GLY A 250 17.19 22.76 4.95
CA GLY A 250 16.48 21.51 5.15
C GLY A 250 16.16 20.79 3.83
N MET A 251 17.09 20.84 2.89
CA MET A 251 17.00 20.09 1.64
C MET A 251 16.82 18.60 1.93
N SER A 252 15.97 17.92 1.18
CA SER A 252 15.82 16.48 1.36
C SER A 252 17.02 15.73 0.77
N PHE A 253 17.38 14.58 1.37
CA PHE A 253 18.53 13.79 0.91
C PHE A 253 18.37 13.32 -0.55
N ILE A 254 17.14 13.06 -1.00
CA ILE A 254 16.90 12.72 -2.42
C ILE A 254 17.22 13.92 -3.32
N ASP A 255 16.82 15.12 -2.93
CA ASP A 255 17.12 16.33 -3.73
C ASP A 255 18.62 16.52 -3.82
N ALA A 256 19.37 16.42 -2.69
CA ALA A 256 20.83 16.53 -2.65
C ALA A 256 21.54 15.46 -3.51
N ALA A 257 21.01 14.22 -3.52
CA ALA A 257 21.62 13.12 -4.27
C ALA A 257 21.58 13.33 -5.78
N PHE A 258 20.54 14.04 -6.28
CA PHE A 258 20.35 14.31 -7.71
C PHE A 258 20.74 15.73 -8.13
N LEU A 259 21.30 16.57 -7.22
CA LEU A 259 21.84 17.87 -7.58
C LEU A 259 22.97 17.74 -8.59
N ARG A 260 22.93 18.55 -9.61
CA ARG A 260 23.97 18.63 -10.65
C ARG A 260 24.86 19.86 -10.44
N LYS A 261 26.09 19.79 -10.91
CA LYS A 261 27.01 20.93 -10.93
C LYS A 261 26.43 22.12 -11.74
N SER A 262 25.66 21.81 -12.80
CA SER A 262 24.97 22.79 -13.63
C SER A 262 23.84 23.53 -12.93
N ASP A 263 23.35 23.03 -11.78
CA ASP A 263 22.28 23.66 -11.01
C ASP A 263 22.77 24.88 -10.23
N ILE A 264 24.12 25.07 -10.16
CA ILE A 264 24.74 26.25 -9.56
C ILE A 264 25.10 27.24 -10.66
N GLN A 265 24.49 28.42 -10.62
CA GLN A 265 24.78 29.52 -11.53
C GLN A 265 24.84 30.84 -10.75
N ASN A 266 25.85 31.65 -10.99
CA ASN A 266 26.04 32.96 -10.37
C ASN A 266 25.93 32.93 -8.82
N GLY A 267 26.47 31.88 -8.18
CA GLY A 267 26.43 31.72 -6.72
C GLY A 267 25.05 31.36 -6.16
N VAL A 268 24.11 30.92 -7.02
CA VAL A 268 22.78 30.46 -6.63
C VAL A 268 22.57 29.02 -7.11
N LEU A 269 22.21 28.15 -6.17
CA LEU A 269 21.75 26.79 -6.45
C LEU A 269 20.26 26.81 -6.74
N THR A 270 19.85 26.40 -7.94
CA THR A 270 18.45 26.34 -8.36
C THR A 270 18.08 24.89 -8.69
N TYR A 271 17.12 24.31 -7.98
CA TYR A 271 16.72 22.92 -8.20
C TYR A 271 15.20 22.71 -8.09
N ARG A 272 14.70 21.64 -8.65
CA ARG A 272 13.30 21.23 -8.52
C ARG A 272 13.17 20.10 -7.49
N ARG A 273 12.32 20.33 -6.49
CA ARG A 273 12.07 19.36 -5.42
C ARG A 273 11.44 18.08 -5.98
N HIS A 274 12.06 16.94 -5.72
CA HIS A 274 11.59 15.64 -6.22
C HIS A 274 10.16 15.29 -5.79
N LYS A 275 9.77 15.69 -4.57
CA LYS A 275 8.46 15.37 -4.02
C LYS A 275 7.32 16.19 -4.60
N THR A 276 7.54 17.46 -4.90
CA THR A 276 6.47 18.41 -5.24
C THR A 276 6.65 19.08 -6.60
N GLY A 277 7.81 18.92 -7.24
CA GLY A 277 8.16 19.65 -8.48
C GLY A 277 8.38 21.15 -8.30
N GLN A 278 8.28 21.67 -7.06
CA GLN A 278 8.49 23.09 -6.77
C GLN A 278 9.95 23.46 -7.03
N GLN A 279 10.16 24.57 -7.71
CA GLN A 279 11.49 25.14 -7.89
C GLN A 279 11.90 25.90 -6.63
N LEU A 280 13.10 25.62 -6.13
CA LEU A 280 13.70 26.25 -4.96
C LEU A 280 15.05 26.82 -5.32
N GLN A 281 15.43 27.90 -4.60
CA GLN A 281 16.71 28.58 -4.76
C GLN A 281 17.38 28.73 -3.42
N VAL A 282 18.69 28.45 -3.40
CA VAL A 282 19.55 28.58 -2.23
C VAL A 282 20.79 29.37 -2.65
N LYS A 283 21.07 30.48 -1.96
CA LYS A 283 22.33 31.20 -2.16
C LYS A 283 23.49 30.33 -1.67
N ILE A 284 24.47 30.13 -2.50
CA ILE A 284 25.70 29.43 -2.10
C ILE A 284 26.50 30.37 -1.19
N ILE A 285 26.80 29.86 0.00
CA ILE A 285 27.65 30.52 0.99
C ILE A 285 28.94 29.76 1.09
N ARG A 286 30.00 30.43 1.60
CA ARG A 286 31.34 29.86 1.71
C ARG A 286 31.38 28.47 2.35
N GLN A 287 30.56 28.25 3.38
CA GLN A 287 30.49 26.93 4.05
C GLN A 287 29.96 25.81 3.13
N ILE A 288 29.01 26.13 2.21
CA ILE A 288 28.52 25.18 1.22
C ILE A 288 29.64 24.85 0.21
N GLU A 289 30.36 25.86 -0.25
CA GLU A 289 31.54 25.69 -1.16
C GLU A 289 32.61 24.80 -0.51
N GLU A 290 32.98 25.10 0.73
CA GLU A 290 33.95 24.31 1.48
C GLU A 290 33.51 22.83 1.63
N LEU A 291 32.26 22.56 1.94
CA LEU A 291 31.73 21.21 2.05
C LEU A 291 31.74 20.46 0.71
N THR A 292 31.28 21.10 -0.34
CA THR A 292 31.25 20.46 -1.66
C THR A 292 32.64 20.27 -2.24
N GLY A 293 33.57 21.19 -1.98
CA GLY A 293 34.97 21.12 -2.43
C GLY A 293 35.79 19.98 -1.80
N ARG A 294 35.36 19.47 -0.64
CA ARG A 294 36.03 18.31 0.00
C ARG A 294 35.80 16.99 -0.74
N TYR A 295 34.75 16.91 -1.56
CA TYR A 295 34.32 15.69 -2.22
C TYR A 295 34.34 15.87 -3.74
N PRO A 296 35.51 15.76 -4.39
CA PRO A 296 35.61 15.90 -5.83
C PRO A 296 34.73 14.84 -6.53
N THR A 297 34.01 15.28 -7.53
CA THR A 297 33.13 14.45 -8.36
C THR A 297 33.58 14.52 -9.81
N ASP A 298 34.88 14.33 -10.07
CA ASP A 298 35.45 14.40 -11.40
C ASP A 298 34.83 13.35 -12.32
N GLY A 299 34.42 13.76 -13.52
CA GLY A 299 33.73 12.90 -14.45
C GLY A 299 32.24 12.60 -14.11
N LEU A 300 31.74 13.06 -12.96
CA LEU A 300 30.32 12.90 -12.58
C LEU A 300 29.55 14.20 -12.78
N PRO A 301 28.26 14.13 -13.21
CA PRO A 301 27.43 15.31 -13.35
C PRO A 301 26.92 15.84 -11.99
N TYR A 302 26.99 15.02 -10.93
CA TYR A 302 26.42 15.33 -9.62
C TYR A 302 27.35 16.21 -8.77
N LEU A 303 26.72 17.00 -7.89
CA LEU A 303 27.43 17.91 -6.98
C LEU A 303 28.09 17.16 -5.82
N LEU A 304 27.47 16.11 -5.33
CA LEU A 304 27.97 15.27 -4.23
C LEU A 304 28.13 13.82 -4.71
N PRO A 305 29.12 13.04 -4.20
CA PRO A 305 29.36 11.66 -4.62
C PRO A 305 28.39 10.67 -3.95
N ILE A 306 27.09 10.94 -4.03
CA ILE A 306 26.04 10.06 -3.53
C ILE A 306 25.70 9.01 -4.60
N ILE A 307 25.58 9.44 -5.86
CA ILE A 307 25.47 8.62 -7.04
C ILE A 307 26.82 8.64 -7.73
N THR A 308 27.51 7.49 -7.73
CA THR A 308 28.93 7.41 -8.16
C THR A 308 29.11 6.65 -9.47
N VAL A 309 28.11 5.92 -9.93
CA VAL A 309 28.16 5.13 -11.19
C VAL A 309 27.00 5.53 -12.09
N PRO A 310 27.19 6.53 -12.97
CA PRO A 310 26.18 6.93 -13.94
C PRO A 310 25.75 5.75 -14.82
N GLY A 311 24.46 5.71 -15.18
CA GLY A 311 23.90 4.65 -16.04
C GLY A 311 23.56 3.33 -15.33
N LYS A 312 24.05 3.08 -14.10
CA LYS A 312 23.48 2.06 -13.22
C LYS A 312 22.30 2.65 -12.49
N ASP A 313 21.38 1.77 -11.98
CA ASP A 313 20.18 2.17 -11.25
C ASP A 313 20.51 3.22 -10.15
N GLU A 314 20.39 4.49 -10.51
CA GLU A 314 20.73 5.65 -9.66
C GLU A 314 19.84 5.67 -8.40
N ARG A 315 18.61 5.17 -8.52
CA ARG A 315 17.70 5.09 -7.39
C ARG A 315 18.19 4.08 -6.35
N LYS A 316 18.70 2.93 -6.76
CA LYS A 316 19.29 1.96 -5.82
C LYS A 316 20.55 2.49 -5.16
N GLN A 317 21.37 3.26 -5.89
CA GLN A 317 22.55 3.91 -5.32
C GLN A 317 22.12 4.93 -4.25
N TYR A 318 21.18 5.80 -4.56
CA TYR A 318 20.58 6.74 -3.61
C TYR A 318 20.05 6.02 -2.36
N GLU A 319 19.23 4.98 -2.51
CA GLU A 319 18.63 4.23 -1.39
C GLU A 319 19.70 3.54 -0.52
N SER A 320 20.76 3.04 -1.14
CA SER A 320 21.91 2.46 -0.43
C SER A 320 22.70 3.53 0.34
N ALA A 321 22.97 4.67 -0.29
CA ALA A 321 23.66 5.79 0.33
C ALA A 321 22.85 6.36 1.51
N LEU A 322 21.53 6.54 1.35
CA LEU A 322 20.65 7.00 2.42
C LEU A 322 20.73 6.09 3.67
N ARG A 323 20.72 4.76 3.47
CA ARG A 323 20.85 3.81 4.58
C ARG A 323 22.21 3.94 5.29
N ARG A 324 23.31 4.05 4.52
CA ARG A 324 24.66 4.22 5.07
C ARG A 324 24.78 5.53 5.84
N VAL A 325 24.36 6.65 5.25
CA VAL A 325 24.40 7.97 5.89
C VAL A 325 23.56 7.98 7.17
N ASN A 326 22.34 7.48 7.15
CA ASN A 326 21.50 7.41 8.35
C ASN A 326 22.10 6.50 9.44
N LYS A 327 22.78 5.41 9.08
CA LYS A 327 23.52 4.57 10.05
C LYS A 327 24.66 5.36 10.68
N SER A 328 25.45 6.07 9.88
CA SER A 328 26.56 6.91 10.36
C SER A 328 26.08 8.07 11.22
N LEU A 329 24.94 8.70 10.86
CA LEU A 329 24.36 9.79 11.65
C LEU A 329 23.90 9.34 13.04
N LYS A 330 23.46 8.10 13.22
CA LYS A 330 23.16 7.56 14.55
C LYS A 330 24.41 7.51 15.42
N THR A 331 25.53 7.01 14.90
CA THR A 331 26.82 6.99 15.61
C THR A 331 27.30 8.40 15.91
N ILE A 332 27.15 9.35 14.98
CA ILE A 332 27.46 10.76 15.19
C ILE A 332 26.63 11.36 16.33
N ALA A 333 25.33 11.02 16.41
CA ALA A 333 24.47 11.48 17.49
C ALA A 333 24.96 11.00 18.87
N GLU A 334 25.38 9.74 18.95
CA GLU A 334 25.97 9.16 20.17
C GLU A 334 27.28 9.86 20.55
N MET A 335 28.19 10.07 19.59
CA MET A 335 29.47 10.78 19.82
C MET A 335 29.27 12.25 20.21
N ALA A 336 28.25 12.90 19.69
CA ALA A 336 27.90 14.29 20.02
C ALA A 336 27.00 14.41 21.26
N GLU A 337 26.67 13.29 21.92
CA GLU A 337 25.81 13.23 23.10
C GLU A 337 24.45 13.93 22.87
N LEU A 338 23.83 13.66 21.72
CA LEU A 338 22.55 14.27 21.37
C LEU A 338 21.37 13.55 22.05
N PRO A 339 20.34 14.28 22.50
CA PRO A 339 19.17 13.69 23.16
C PRO A 339 18.22 12.97 22.18
N VAL A 340 18.53 12.99 20.89
CA VAL A 340 17.69 12.42 19.82
C VAL A 340 18.51 11.64 18.83
N THR A 341 17.88 10.64 18.21
CA THR A 341 18.49 9.92 17.09
C THR A 341 18.56 10.83 15.86
N LEU A 342 19.77 11.07 15.35
CA LEU A 342 20.00 11.87 14.17
C LEU A 342 19.72 11.06 12.89
N THR A 343 19.08 11.70 11.94
CA THR A 343 18.87 11.19 10.58
C THR A 343 18.93 12.35 9.59
N THR A 344 18.92 12.08 8.30
CA THR A 344 18.81 13.11 7.26
C THR A 344 17.47 13.88 7.30
N TYR A 345 16.62 13.61 8.28
CA TYR A 345 15.25 14.15 8.41
C TYR A 345 15.05 14.88 9.76
N VAL A 346 16.08 15.50 10.27
CA VAL A 346 16.02 16.27 11.54
C VAL A 346 15.92 17.75 11.27
#